data_cb041ebd071dc591e352ac6c779b4168
#
_entry.id   cb041ebd071dc591e352ac6c779b4168
#
_cell.length_a   1.000
_cell.length_b   1.000
_cell.length_c   1.000
_cell.angle_alpha   90.00
_cell.angle_beta   90.00
_cell.angle_gamma   90.00
#
_symmetry.space_group_name_H-M   'P 1'
#
loop_
_entity.id
_entity.type
_entity.pdbx_description
1 polymer ?
#
loop_
_entity_poly.entity_id
_entity_poly.type
_entity_poly.pdbx_seq_one_letter_code
_entity_poly.pdbx_strand_id
1 'polypeptide(L)'
;YREIIDPLIVESVTGMSKLQQMKADSRDKIFQLKDIGELENYCYYVAGVVGKMLTAIFSQSKNISRARSRLERHNVQFGLALQFVNVIKDYTKDIERGWCYIPLTVTKKYDIDLDSIANLTPGQREGIVKDLLVPAVSYLDSTLEYIKLLPLDEMNIRMFCIIPFVLAYMT
;
A
#
# COMPACT_ATOMS: atom_id res chain seq x y z
N TYR A 1 -2.27 -9.82 -23.26
CA TYR A 1 -2.41 -9.37 -21.83
C TYR A 1 -1.92 -10.44 -20.85
N ARG A 2 -2.20 -11.74 -21.06
CA ARG A 2 -1.83 -12.82 -20.14
C ARG A 2 -0.31 -12.86 -19.88
N GLU A 3 0.50 -12.80 -20.91
CA GLU A 3 1.98 -12.82 -20.80
C GLU A 3 2.55 -11.70 -19.89
N ILE A 4 1.83 -10.58 -19.78
CA ILE A 4 2.21 -9.45 -18.95
C ILE A 4 1.64 -9.57 -17.53
N ILE A 5 0.41 -10.05 -17.41
CA ILE A 5 -0.34 -10.04 -16.15
C ILE A 5 -0.06 -11.28 -15.31
N ASP A 6 0.01 -12.46 -15.93
CA ASP A 6 0.15 -13.73 -15.21
C ASP A 6 1.40 -13.77 -14.28
N PRO A 7 2.59 -13.32 -14.71
CA PRO A 7 3.75 -13.27 -13.80
C PRO A 7 3.54 -12.36 -12.59
N LEU A 8 2.84 -11.23 -12.76
CA LEU A 8 2.56 -10.29 -11.69
C LEU A 8 1.50 -10.82 -10.70
N ILE A 9 0.50 -11.56 -11.22
CA ILE A 9 -0.44 -12.27 -10.35
C ILE A 9 0.30 -13.31 -9.51
N VAL A 10 1.17 -14.11 -10.12
CA VAL A 10 1.98 -15.11 -9.40
C VAL A 10 2.85 -14.44 -8.35
N GLU A 11 3.48 -13.31 -8.66
CA GLU A 11 4.29 -12.52 -7.73
C GLU A 11 3.47 -12.09 -6.51
N SER A 12 2.29 -11.48 -6.74
CA SER A 12 1.38 -11.02 -5.68
C SER A 12 0.90 -12.19 -4.80
N VAL A 13 0.37 -13.25 -5.43
CA VAL A 13 -0.16 -14.42 -4.71
C VAL A 13 0.93 -15.13 -3.91
N THR A 14 2.13 -15.28 -4.47
CA THR A 14 3.26 -15.91 -3.76
C THR A 14 3.67 -15.08 -2.53
N GLY A 15 3.75 -13.76 -2.67
CA GLY A 15 4.08 -12.88 -1.54
C GLY A 15 3.01 -12.91 -0.45
N MET A 16 1.73 -12.86 -0.84
CA MET A 16 0.62 -12.95 0.11
C MET A 16 0.54 -14.32 0.79
N SER A 17 0.82 -15.42 0.06
CA SER A 17 0.87 -16.77 0.64
C SER A 17 1.97 -16.88 1.70
N LYS A 18 3.15 -16.27 1.49
CA LYS A 18 4.21 -16.23 2.51
C LYS A 18 3.75 -15.52 3.78
N LEU A 19 3.08 -14.39 3.66
CA LEU A 19 2.53 -13.65 4.82
C LEU A 19 1.46 -14.48 5.56
N GLN A 20 0.58 -15.16 4.84
CA GLN A 20 -0.39 -16.06 5.44
C GLN A 20 0.28 -17.23 6.16
N GLN A 21 1.35 -17.79 5.60
CA GLN A 21 2.13 -18.84 6.24
C GLN A 21 2.79 -18.33 7.53
N MET A 22 3.41 -17.13 7.50
CA MET A 22 4.00 -16.51 8.69
C MET A 22 2.96 -16.33 9.81
N LYS A 23 1.74 -15.93 9.46
CA LYS A 23 0.62 -15.84 10.42
C LYS A 23 0.22 -17.21 10.96
N ALA A 24 0.11 -18.22 10.08
CA ALA A 24 -0.26 -19.57 10.47
C ALA A 24 0.78 -20.23 11.40
N ASP A 25 2.06 -19.93 11.18
CA ASP A 25 3.18 -20.41 12.00
C ASP A 25 3.31 -19.63 13.34
N SER A 26 2.77 -18.41 13.39
CA SER A 26 2.65 -17.65 14.64
C SER A 26 1.58 -18.30 15.53
N ARG A 27 1.90 -18.43 16.81
CA ARG A 27 0.92 -18.90 17.82
C ARG A 27 0.10 -17.78 18.40
N ASP A 28 0.32 -16.54 17.94
CA ASP A 28 -0.33 -15.36 18.47
C ASP A 28 -1.74 -15.21 17.90
N LYS A 29 -2.67 -14.78 18.74
CA LYS A 29 -4.06 -14.48 18.33
C LYS A 29 -4.11 -13.38 17.28
N ILE A 30 -3.22 -12.38 17.41
CA ILE A 30 -3.05 -11.26 16.48
C ILE A 30 -1.62 -11.33 15.94
N PHE A 31 -1.49 -11.49 14.63
CA PHE A 31 -0.18 -11.44 13.96
C PHE A 31 0.19 -10.00 13.70
N GLN A 32 1.35 -9.57 14.19
CA GLN A 32 1.86 -8.20 14.01
C GLN A 32 3.12 -8.20 13.14
N LEU A 33 3.18 -7.24 12.20
CA LEU A 33 4.39 -6.98 11.41
C LEU A 33 5.50 -6.41 12.30
N LYS A 34 6.76 -6.73 12.00
CA LYS A 34 7.89 -6.36 12.84
C LYS A 34 8.29 -4.90 12.69
N ASP A 35 8.42 -4.44 11.45
CA ASP A 35 8.95 -3.12 11.12
C ASP A 35 8.31 -2.53 9.85
N ILE A 36 8.69 -1.32 9.51
CA ILE A 36 8.19 -0.61 8.31
C ILE A 36 8.53 -1.38 7.02
N GLY A 37 9.66 -2.07 6.95
CA GLY A 37 10.03 -2.86 5.78
C GLY A 37 9.08 -4.05 5.55
N GLU A 38 8.63 -4.74 6.62
CA GLU A 38 7.59 -5.77 6.49
C GLU A 38 6.24 -5.18 6.07
N LEU A 39 5.88 -3.98 6.55
CA LEU A 39 4.69 -3.27 6.11
C LEU A 39 4.79 -2.88 4.63
N GLU A 40 5.93 -2.36 4.18
CA GLU A 40 6.18 -2.04 2.77
C GLU A 40 6.09 -3.29 1.89
N ASN A 41 6.67 -4.41 2.32
CA ASN A 41 6.55 -5.67 1.61
C ASN A 41 5.10 -6.15 1.49
N TYR A 42 4.31 -6.06 2.58
CA TYR A 42 2.88 -6.35 2.53
C TYR A 42 2.17 -5.45 1.52
N CYS A 43 2.36 -4.13 1.61
CA CYS A 43 1.76 -3.15 0.70
C CYS A 43 2.19 -3.38 -0.75
N TYR A 44 3.45 -3.80 -0.96
CA TYR A 44 3.97 -4.13 -2.28
C TYR A 44 3.20 -5.30 -2.91
N TYR A 45 3.04 -6.42 -2.19
CA TYR A 45 2.35 -7.58 -2.75
C TYR A 45 0.85 -7.34 -2.94
N VAL A 46 0.20 -6.58 -2.06
CA VAL A 46 -1.23 -6.30 -2.14
C VAL A 46 -1.57 -5.25 -3.20
N ALA A 47 -0.76 -4.20 -3.33
CA ALA A 47 -1.10 -3.04 -4.13
C ALA A 47 0.03 -2.55 -5.06
N GLY A 48 1.30 -2.65 -4.66
CA GLY A 48 2.42 -2.25 -5.50
C GLY A 48 2.48 -3.05 -6.81
N VAL A 49 2.29 -4.38 -6.73
CA VAL A 49 2.20 -5.24 -7.92
C VAL A 49 1.00 -4.86 -8.80
N VAL A 50 -0.13 -4.42 -8.20
CA VAL A 50 -1.27 -3.90 -8.97
C VAL A 50 -0.91 -2.63 -9.73
N GLY A 51 -0.12 -1.73 -9.13
CA GLY A 51 0.42 -0.56 -9.80
C GLY A 51 1.27 -0.92 -11.04
N LYS A 52 2.11 -1.96 -10.94
CA LYS A 52 2.86 -2.53 -12.07
C LYS A 52 1.91 -3.06 -13.15
N MET A 53 0.90 -3.85 -12.78
CA MET A 53 -0.08 -4.40 -13.71
C MET A 53 -0.84 -3.31 -14.47
N LEU A 54 -1.37 -2.33 -13.75
CA LEU A 54 -2.12 -1.22 -14.34
C LEU A 54 -1.26 -0.42 -15.31
N THR A 55 -0.01 -0.11 -14.93
CA THR A 55 0.94 0.58 -15.81
C THR A 55 1.19 -0.20 -17.09
N ALA A 56 1.37 -1.51 -17.00
CA ALA A 56 1.59 -2.37 -18.16
C ALA A 56 0.35 -2.40 -19.08
N ILE A 57 -0.86 -2.45 -18.51
CA ILE A 57 -2.13 -2.40 -19.25
C ILE A 57 -2.31 -1.04 -19.93
N PHE A 58 -2.14 0.07 -19.19
CA PHE A 58 -2.31 1.43 -19.71
C PHE A 58 -1.31 1.71 -20.83
N SER A 59 -0.10 1.18 -20.73
CA SER A 59 0.96 1.33 -21.74
C SER A 59 0.68 0.61 -23.06
N GLN A 60 -0.44 -0.12 -23.18
CA GLN A 60 -0.92 -0.62 -24.48
C GLN A 60 -1.51 0.51 -25.35
N SER A 61 -1.96 1.62 -24.74
CA SER A 61 -2.29 2.82 -25.49
C SER A 61 -1.03 3.45 -26.10
N LYS A 62 -1.08 3.81 -27.38
CA LYS A 62 0.03 4.47 -28.09
C LYS A 62 0.44 5.79 -27.44
N ASN A 63 -0.52 6.50 -26.83
CA ASN A 63 -0.28 7.77 -26.17
C ASN A 63 0.51 7.56 -24.86
N ILE A 64 0.14 6.55 -24.07
CA ILE A 64 0.79 6.24 -22.79
C ILE A 64 2.13 5.51 -22.98
N SER A 65 2.26 4.68 -24.01
CA SER A 65 3.47 3.87 -24.27
C SER A 65 4.75 4.71 -24.29
N ARG A 66 4.67 5.95 -24.77
CA ARG A 66 5.79 6.90 -24.79
C ARG A 66 6.24 7.34 -23.40
N ALA A 67 5.37 7.30 -22.43
CA ALA A 67 5.66 7.67 -21.04
C ALA A 67 5.98 6.44 -20.16
N ARG A 68 5.90 5.21 -20.68
CA ARG A 68 5.99 3.95 -19.94
C ARG A 68 7.15 3.91 -18.96
N SER A 69 8.38 4.13 -19.43
CA SER A 69 9.58 4.06 -18.58
C SER A 69 9.58 5.10 -17.44
N ARG A 70 8.89 6.24 -17.63
CA ARG A 70 8.72 7.25 -16.58
C ARG A 70 7.65 6.82 -15.59
N LEU A 71 6.53 6.26 -16.06
CA LEU A 71 5.46 5.74 -15.23
C LEU A 71 5.93 4.55 -14.36
N GLU A 72 6.79 3.67 -14.92
CA GLU A 72 7.34 2.52 -14.22
C GLU A 72 8.19 2.90 -13.00
N ARG A 73 8.71 4.12 -12.93
CA ARG A 73 9.45 4.62 -11.75
C ARG A 73 8.56 4.96 -10.55
N HIS A 74 7.26 5.12 -10.78
CA HIS A 74 6.28 5.57 -9.78
C HIS A 74 5.13 4.58 -9.56
N ASN A 75 5.03 3.54 -10.36
CA ASN A 75 3.88 2.64 -10.37
C ASN A 75 3.71 1.83 -9.07
N VAL A 76 4.81 1.38 -8.47
CA VAL A 76 4.79 0.68 -7.18
C VAL A 76 4.35 1.62 -6.08
N GLN A 77 4.94 2.82 -6.01
CA GLN A 77 4.62 3.83 -5.01
C GLN A 77 3.16 4.25 -5.04
N PHE A 78 2.53 4.24 -6.23
CA PHE A 78 1.09 4.47 -6.34
C PHE A 78 0.29 3.43 -5.53
N GLY A 79 0.60 2.15 -5.70
CA GLY A 79 -0.03 1.09 -4.92
C GLY A 79 0.26 1.23 -3.42
N LEU A 80 1.52 1.47 -3.04
CA LEU A 80 1.93 1.65 -1.66
C LEU A 80 1.18 2.81 -0.99
N ALA A 81 1.06 3.97 -1.67
CA ALA A 81 0.35 5.14 -1.16
C ALA A 81 -1.07 4.79 -0.70
N LEU A 82 -1.85 4.13 -1.59
CA LEU A 82 -3.23 3.76 -1.30
C LEU A 82 -3.32 2.75 -0.15
N GLN A 83 -2.41 1.78 -0.12
CA GLN A 83 -2.46 0.73 0.90
C GLN A 83 -1.99 1.23 2.27
N PHE A 84 -0.98 2.12 2.34
CA PHE A 84 -0.60 2.75 3.61
C PHE A 84 -1.75 3.56 4.22
N VAL A 85 -2.48 4.32 3.41
CA VAL A 85 -3.68 5.04 3.88
C VAL A 85 -4.74 4.08 4.39
N ASN A 86 -4.98 2.96 3.70
CA ASN A 86 -5.91 1.94 4.17
C ASN A 86 -5.48 1.33 5.51
N VAL A 87 -4.19 1.03 5.69
CA VAL A 87 -3.65 0.51 6.97
C VAL A 87 -3.88 1.50 8.10
N ILE A 88 -3.63 2.80 7.87
CA ILE A 88 -3.84 3.85 8.87
C ILE A 88 -5.33 3.96 9.24
N LYS A 89 -6.20 3.92 8.24
CA LYS A 89 -7.64 4.11 8.42
C LYS A 89 -8.34 2.90 9.06
N ASP A 90 -8.00 1.69 8.63
CA ASP A 90 -8.76 0.48 8.94
C ASP A 90 -8.10 -0.43 10.01
N TYR A 91 -7.06 0.05 10.73
CA TYR A 91 -6.28 -0.78 11.66
C TYR A 91 -7.13 -1.50 12.71
N THR A 92 -8.21 -0.89 13.22
CA THR A 92 -9.09 -1.53 14.21
C THR A 92 -9.82 -2.74 13.64
N LYS A 93 -10.31 -2.64 12.40
CA LYS A 93 -10.97 -3.74 11.69
C LYS A 93 -10.00 -4.88 11.37
N ASP A 94 -8.74 -4.54 11.07
CA ASP A 94 -7.72 -5.55 10.78
C ASP A 94 -7.34 -6.33 12.04
N ILE A 95 -7.28 -5.66 13.20
CA ILE A 95 -7.06 -6.30 14.49
C ILE A 95 -8.19 -7.31 14.82
N GLU A 96 -9.45 -6.95 14.57
CA GLU A 96 -10.59 -7.86 14.74
C GLU A 96 -10.44 -9.14 13.88
N ARG A 97 -9.75 -9.05 12.74
CA ARG A 97 -9.43 -10.18 11.84
C ARG A 97 -8.15 -10.93 12.21
N GLY A 98 -7.52 -10.53 13.33
CA GLY A 98 -6.27 -11.11 13.81
C GLY A 98 -5.02 -10.64 13.06
N TRP A 99 -5.05 -9.42 12.47
CA TRP A 99 -3.92 -8.77 11.82
C TRP A 99 -3.63 -7.41 12.43
N CYS A 100 -2.36 -7.17 12.75
CA CYS A 100 -1.87 -5.85 13.10
C CYS A 100 -0.81 -5.42 12.08
N TYR A 101 -1.21 -4.59 11.13
CA TYR A 101 -0.30 -4.04 10.13
C TYR A 101 0.52 -2.85 10.67
N ILE A 102 0.18 -2.30 11.85
CA ILE A 102 1.02 -1.31 12.53
C ILE A 102 2.26 -2.04 13.05
N PRO A 103 3.47 -1.66 12.60
CA PRO A 103 4.69 -2.36 12.95
C PRO A 103 4.98 -2.38 14.46
N LEU A 104 5.55 -3.48 14.94
CA LEU A 104 5.97 -3.64 16.33
C LEU A 104 6.97 -2.54 16.75
N THR A 105 7.87 -2.13 15.84
CA THR A 105 8.81 -1.02 16.10
C THR A 105 8.09 0.30 16.35
N VAL A 106 6.93 0.52 15.73
CA VAL A 106 6.11 1.72 15.95
C VAL A 106 5.31 1.59 17.25
N THR A 107 4.65 0.47 17.51
CA THR A 107 3.86 0.30 18.74
C THR A 107 4.75 0.37 20.00
N LYS A 108 5.93 -0.23 19.96
CA LYS A 108 6.91 -0.16 21.06
C LYS A 108 7.39 1.26 21.37
N LYS A 109 7.51 2.11 20.35
CA LYS A 109 7.94 3.52 20.52
C LYS A 109 6.97 4.32 21.39
N TYR A 110 5.70 3.89 21.44
CA TYR A 110 4.62 4.56 22.18
C TYR A 110 4.09 3.72 23.33
N ASP A 111 4.83 2.70 23.79
CA ASP A 111 4.46 1.78 24.88
C ASP A 111 3.05 1.18 24.67
N ILE A 112 2.80 0.67 23.45
CA ILE A 112 1.51 0.08 23.08
C ILE A 112 1.66 -1.44 22.96
N ASP A 113 0.94 -2.16 23.81
CA ASP A 113 0.77 -3.60 23.69
C ASP A 113 -0.34 -3.97 22.71
N LEU A 114 -0.25 -5.15 22.09
CA LEU A 114 -1.27 -5.65 21.16
C LEU A 114 -2.67 -5.71 21.77
N ASP A 115 -2.79 -6.04 23.05
CA ASP A 115 -4.09 -6.12 23.74
C ASP A 115 -4.74 -4.72 23.92
N SER A 116 -3.92 -3.66 23.94
CA SER A 116 -4.39 -2.27 24.10
C SER A 116 -4.57 -1.52 22.78
N ILE A 117 -4.12 -2.09 21.66
CA ILE A 117 -4.08 -1.40 20.36
C ILE A 117 -5.46 -1.01 19.80
N ALA A 118 -6.51 -1.68 20.23
CA ALA A 118 -7.89 -1.31 19.90
C ALA A 118 -8.39 -0.06 20.67
N ASN A 119 -7.74 0.27 21.81
CA ASN A 119 -8.17 1.31 22.76
C ASN A 119 -7.04 2.33 23.01
N LEU A 120 -6.45 2.85 21.93
CA LEU A 120 -5.36 3.82 22.01
C LEU A 120 -5.80 5.15 22.64
N THR A 121 -4.96 5.70 23.48
CA THR A 121 -5.09 7.10 23.91
C THR A 121 -4.94 8.04 22.70
N PRO A 122 -5.46 9.28 22.76
CA PRO A 122 -5.29 10.26 21.69
C PRO A 122 -3.82 10.48 21.30
N GLY A 123 -2.92 10.58 22.28
CA GLY A 123 -1.48 10.77 22.03
C GLY A 123 -0.81 9.56 21.36
N GLN A 124 -1.17 8.34 21.76
CA GLN A 124 -0.67 7.12 21.12
C GLN A 124 -1.13 7.02 19.66
N ARG A 125 -2.41 7.33 19.43
CA ARG A 125 -2.98 7.33 18.06
C ARG A 125 -2.27 8.36 17.19
N GLU A 126 -2.10 9.59 17.67
CA GLU A 126 -1.39 10.65 16.95
C GLU A 126 0.05 10.24 16.63
N GLY A 127 0.75 9.64 17.58
CA GLY A 127 2.12 9.16 17.39
C GLY A 127 2.22 8.10 16.29
N ILE A 128 1.37 7.06 16.32
CA ILE A 128 1.31 6.02 15.28
C ILE A 128 1.03 6.65 13.91
N VAL A 129 -0.01 7.48 13.83
CA VAL A 129 -0.40 8.12 12.57
C VAL A 129 0.75 8.94 12.02
N LYS A 130 1.42 9.75 12.86
CA LYS A 130 2.58 10.54 12.46
C LYS A 130 3.71 9.69 11.88
N ASP A 131 4.07 8.58 12.53
CA ASP A 131 5.16 7.71 12.06
C ASP A 131 4.80 7.00 10.74
N LEU A 132 3.54 6.62 10.54
CA LEU A 132 3.08 5.98 9.30
C LEU A 132 2.81 6.99 8.17
N LEU A 133 2.47 8.25 8.50
CA LEU A 133 2.27 9.30 7.50
C LEU A 133 3.57 9.69 6.79
N VAL A 134 4.72 9.63 7.44
CA VAL A 134 5.99 10.00 6.83
C VAL A 134 6.25 9.23 5.52
N PRO A 135 6.26 7.89 5.49
CA PRO A 135 6.38 7.15 4.23
C PRO A 135 5.16 7.33 3.33
N ALA A 136 3.92 7.40 3.88
CA ALA A 136 2.71 7.55 3.09
C ALA A 136 2.70 8.83 2.25
N VAL A 137 3.13 9.97 2.81
CA VAL A 137 3.24 11.25 2.09
C VAL A 137 4.25 11.14 0.95
N SER A 138 5.41 10.54 1.17
CA SER A 138 6.40 10.32 0.10
C SER A 138 5.83 9.49 -1.06
N TYR A 139 5.02 8.47 -0.76
CA TYR A 139 4.35 7.67 -1.79
C TYR A 139 3.24 8.45 -2.50
N LEU A 140 2.49 9.29 -1.77
CA LEU A 140 1.48 10.17 -2.37
C LEU A 140 2.11 11.20 -3.33
N ASP A 141 3.27 11.78 -2.97
CA ASP A 141 4.02 12.67 -3.85
C ASP A 141 4.45 11.95 -5.13
N SER A 142 4.96 10.72 -5.01
CA SER A 142 5.30 9.88 -6.15
C SER A 142 4.07 9.53 -7.01
N THR A 143 2.91 9.31 -6.37
CA THR A 143 1.64 9.06 -7.06
C THR A 143 1.20 10.28 -7.87
N LEU A 144 1.36 11.49 -7.32
CA LEU A 144 1.06 12.73 -8.03
C LEU A 144 1.95 12.88 -9.29
N GLU A 145 3.23 12.52 -9.19
CA GLU A 145 4.12 12.51 -10.37
C GLU A 145 3.66 11.48 -11.42
N TYR A 146 3.22 10.28 -10.99
CA TYR A 146 2.63 9.30 -11.89
C TYR A 146 1.44 9.89 -12.67
N ILE A 147 0.51 10.55 -11.96
CA ILE A 147 -0.69 11.15 -12.57
C ILE A 147 -0.33 12.28 -13.55
N LYS A 148 0.66 13.09 -13.23
CA LYS A 148 1.16 14.17 -14.13
C LYS A 148 1.77 13.62 -15.41
N LEU A 149 2.36 12.42 -15.39
CA LEU A 149 2.95 11.77 -16.54
C LEU A 149 1.91 11.18 -17.51
N LEU A 150 0.67 10.97 -17.07
CA LEU A 150 -0.40 10.47 -17.93
C LEU A 150 -0.84 11.56 -18.92
N PRO A 151 -0.97 11.22 -20.23
CA PRO A 151 -1.40 12.16 -21.25
C PRO A 151 -2.77 12.76 -20.96
N LEU A 152 -2.96 14.04 -21.31
CA LEU A 152 -4.23 14.76 -21.04
C LEU A 152 -5.41 14.23 -21.85
N ASP A 153 -5.15 13.65 -23.01
CA ASP A 153 -6.15 13.04 -23.90
C ASP A 153 -6.63 11.66 -23.43
N GLU A 154 -5.93 11.04 -22.47
CA GLU A 154 -6.34 9.77 -21.84
C GLU A 154 -7.17 10.02 -20.58
N MET A 155 -8.26 10.78 -20.72
CA MET A 155 -9.07 11.28 -19.59
C MET A 155 -9.60 10.16 -18.69
N ASN A 156 -10.07 9.04 -19.26
CA ASN A 156 -10.62 7.93 -18.47
C ASN A 156 -9.57 7.30 -17.56
N ILE A 157 -8.36 7.10 -18.08
CA ILE A 157 -7.24 6.52 -17.30
C ILE A 157 -6.78 7.52 -16.25
N ARG A 158 -6.70 8.80 -16.58
CA ARG A 158 -6.39 9.85 -15.62
C ARG A 158 -7.40 9.90 -14.48
N MET A 159 -8.69 9.88 -14.78
CA MET A 159 -9.75 9.91 -13.76
C MET A 159 -9.73 8.65 -12.89
N PHE A 160 -9.47 7.48 -13.50
CA PHE A 160 -9.28 6.24 -12.76
C PHE A 160 -8.15 6.33 -11.72
N CYS A 161 -7.06 7.08 -12.03
CA CYS A 161 -5.95 7.29 -11.11
C CYS A 161 -6.20 8.44 -10.13
N ILE A 162 -6.83 9.53 -10.56
CA ILE A 162 -7.08 10.72 -9.74
C ILE A 162 -8.06 10.43 -8.60
N ILE A 163 -9.14 9.73 -8.86
CA ILE A 163 -10.20 9.49 -7.86
C ILE A 163 -9.65 8.79 -6.60
N PRO A 164 -8.99 7.61 -6.69
CA PRO A 164 -8.45 6.98 -5.50
C PRO A 164 -7.33 7.80 -4.83
N PHE A 165 -6.52 8.54 -5.61
CA PHE A 165 -5.52 9.45 -5.06
C PHE A 165 -6.14 10.55 -4.20
N VAL A 166 -7.19 11.23 -4.72
CA VAL A 166 -7.88 12.29 -3.98
C VAL A 166 -8.52 11.74 -2.72
N LEU A 167 -9.18 10.57 -2.81
CA LEU A 167 -9.77 9.93 -1.63
C LEU A 167 -8.71 9.58 -0.57
N ALA A 168 -7.55 9.07 -0.99
CA ALA A 168 -6.46 8.77 -0.08
C ALA A 168 -5.87 10.05 0.56
N TYR A 169 -5.73 11.13 -0.22
CA TYR A 169 -5.20 12.39 0.26
C TYR A 169 -6.13 13.11 1.27
N MET A 170 -7.45 12.90 1.15
CA MET A 170 -8.47 13.50 2.02
C MET A 170 -8.74 12.69 3.30
N THR A 171 -8.17 11.48 3.42
CA THR A 171 -8.35 10.59 4.60
C THR A 171 -7.35 10.91 5.69
#